data_0f29406b06003a23a097c01a28cc96bc
#
_entry.id   0f29406b06003a23a097c01a28cc96bc
#
_cell.length_a   1.000
_cell.length_b   1.000
_cell.length_c   1.000
_cell.angle_alpha   90.00
_cell.angle_beta   90.00
_cell.angle_gamma   90.00
#
_symmetry.space_group_name_H-M   'P 1'
#
loop_
_entity.id
_entity.type
_entity.pdbx_description
1 polymer ?
#
loop_
_entity_poly.entity_id
_entity_poly.type
_entity_poly.pdbx_seq_one_letter_code
_entity_poly.pdbx_strand_id
1 'polypeptide(L)'
;MSKYYVFFTRNVLPQPNVASLVQVAHSANAAANLGYRAVLVYLRKGWSALNPVDLLFPFQPRKPDDKLANIYNIQDKLKVADLPMPWPIDLWDSKWTSSSTIVSKYYLPIHLLKSTKIVHTRDWNFVKAAVKNGIPAIYEQHHHENKQFESEIVRNPLFQISVTVADTVRDSMIKNGMPPEKVIKLHNGFNHLFLARQTEAAQNWRQKLLEDDRQHLAVYAGGLYPFKGVDMLVDVAEELPLVQFAIAGGDSSQVTAYQQLAKDKQVNNIKFLGYIPQNQLASLLQAADVLTHPHCLTEAATFTSPLKFFDYMASGTPIVATEIASLMEFKSGNIAATWCEPDNPHHFAQSIRDCLTKYPRKIEGYAETLNFVKQFSWENRIERILSYVDESLVGCVSPQATDN
;
A
#
# COMPACT_ATOMS: atom_id res chain seq x y z
N MET A 1 -30.94 4.86 10.41
CA MET A 1 -29.97 4.58 9.31
C MET A 1 -28.75 3.87 9.90
N SER A 2 -28.29 2.78 9.28
CA SER A 2 -27.06 2.10 9.71
C SER A 2 -25.84 2.96 9.39
N LYS A 3 -24.94 3.10 10.38
CA LYS A 3 -23.74 3.96 10.28
C LYS A 3 -22.60 3.27 9.55
N TYR A 4 -21.64 4.04 9.03
CA TYR A 4 -20.48 3.58 8.26
C TYR A 4 -19.22 3.42 9.12
N TYR A 5 -18.39 2.46 8.76
CA TYR A 5 -16.97 2.43 9.08
C TYR A 5 -16.26 3.34 8.06
N VAL A 6 -15.81 4.50 8.53
CA VAL A 6 -15.27 5.57 7.68
C VAL A 6 -13.75 5.46 7.61
N PHE A 7 -13.20 5.20 6.42
CA PHE A 7 -11.79 5.38 6.10
C PHE A 7 -11.59 6.75 5.49
N PHE A 8 -10.75 7.59 6.09
CA PHE A 8 -10.55 8.96 5.61
C PHE A 8 -9.10 9.21 5.17
N THR A 9 -8.96 9.86 4.02
CA THR A 9 -7.71 10.46 3.54
C THR A 9 -7.92 11.90 3.08
N ARG A 10 -6.97 12.80 3.41
CA ARG A 10 -6.99 14.21 2.97
C ARG A 10 -6.51 14.43 1.54
N ASN A 11 -6.30 13.37 0.79
CA ASN A 11 -5.83 13.44 -0.59
C ASN A 11 -6.99 13.32 -1.57
N VAL A 12 -6.73 13.74 -2.81
CA VAL A 12 -7.60 13.45 -3.96
C VAL A 12 -7.26 12.08 -4.49
N LEU A 13 -8.25 11.27 -4.85
CA LEU A 13 -8.07 9.95 -5.44
C LEU A 13 -8.60 9.92 -6.89
N PRO A 14 -8.03 9.06 -7.76
CA PRO A 14 -6.93 8.14 -7.52
C PRO A 14 -5.54 8.74 -7.76
N GLN A 15 -4.53 8.23 -7.06
CA GLN A 15 -3.10 8.49 -7.28
C GLN A 15 -2.33 7.17 -7.17
N PRO A 16 -2.10 6.48 -8.30
CA PRO A 16 -1.63 5.09 -8.29
C PRO A 16 -0.20 4.92 -7.75
N ASN A 17 0.64 5.96 -7.87
CA ASN A 17 2.05 5.90 -7.47
C ASN A 17 2.29 6.24 -5.99
N VAL A 18 1.23 6.49 -5.22
CA VAL A 18 1.33 6.88 -3.80
C VAL A 18 0.96 5.69 -2.90
N ALA A 19 1.95 4.99 -2.39
CA ALA A 19 1.77 3.76 -1.60
C ALA A 19 0.83 3.92 -0.38
N SER A 20 0.84 5.10 0.27
CA SER A 20 -0.05 5.38 1.40
C SER A 20 -1.53 5.42 1.01
N LEU A 21 -1.84 5.81 -0.22
CA LEU A 21 -3.22 5.85 -0.73
C LEU A 21 -3.67 4.47 -1.20
N VAL A 22 -2.76 3.68 -1.78
CA VAL A 22 -3.00 2.26 -2.06
C VAL A 22 -3.36 1.53 -0.77
N GLN A 23 -2.61 1.73 0.31
CA GLN A 23 -2.86 1.13 1.62
C GLN A 23 -4.25 1.49 2.18
N VAL A 24 -4.63 2.78 2.17
CA VAL A 24 -5.94 3.21 2.68
C VAL A 24 -7.08 2.62 1.84
N ALA A 25 -6.96 2.62 0.51
CA ALA A 25 -7.95 2.05 -0.38
C ALA A 25 -8.15 0.54 -0.15
N HIS A 26 -7.04 -0.21 -0.03
CA HIS A 26 -7.11 -1.65 0.25
C HIS A 26 -7.63 -1.96 1.65
N SER A 27 -7.27 -1.17 2.68
CA SER A 27 -7.83 -1.34 4.03
C SER A 27 -9.35 -1.11 4.05
N ALA A 28 -9.83 -0.09 3.34
CA ALA A 28 -11.27 0.18 3.20
C ALA A 28 -12.01 -0.95 2.45
N ASN A 29 -11.39 -1.43 1.34
CA ASN A 29 -11.94 -2.53 0.55
C ASN A 29 -12.00 -3.84 1.34
N ALA A 30 -10.95 -4.15 2.09
CA ALA A 30 -10.90 -5.33 2.96
C ALA A 30 -12.00 -5.29 4.03
N ALA A 31 -12.22 -4.14 4.67
CA ALA A 31 -13.32 -3.98 5.62
C ALA A 31 -14.69 -4.23 4.94
N ALA A 32 -14.88 -3.75 3.70
CA ALA A 32 -16.10 -4.03 2.94
C ALA A 32 -16.25 -5.52 2.57
N ASN A 33 -15.14 -6.19 2.22
CA ASN A 33 -15.13 -7.63 1.92
C ASN A 33 -15.51 -8.48 3.13
N LEU A 34 -15.08 -8.07 4.33
CA LEU A 34 -15.47 -8.70 5.61
C LEU A 34 -16.93 -8.43 6.01
N GLY A 35 -17.70 -7.71 5.19
CA GLY A 35 -19.11 -7.42 5.43
C GLY A 35 -19.37 -6.13 6.23
N TYR A 36 -18.33 -5.36 6.56
CA TYR A 36 -18.55 -4.08 7.21
C TYR A 36 -19.09 -3.06 6.22
N ARG A 37 -20.01 -2.22 6.66
CA ARG A 37 -20.51 -1.10 5.87
C ARG A 37 -19.45 -0.01 5.77
N ALA A 38 -18.41 -0.27 4.97
CA ALA A 38 -17.27 0.61 4.82
C ALA A 38 -17.50 1.70 3.78
N VAL A 39 -16.92 2.89 4.04
CA VAL A 39 -16.86 4.00 3.08
C VAL A 39 -15.46 4.62 3.08
N LEU A 40 -14.88 4.75 1.90
CA LEU A 40 -13.64 5.49 1.67
C LEU A 40 -13.96 6.94 1.35
N VAL A 41 -13.57 7.84 2.26
CA VAL A 41 -13.79 9.28 2.16
C VAL A 41 -12.48 9.95 1.76
N TYR A 42 -12.52 10.73 0.69
CA TYR A 42 -11.38 11.46 0.13
C TYR A 42 -11.80 12.86 -0.32
N LEU A 43 -10.88 13.63 -0.90
CA LEU A 43 -11.18 15.03 -1.27
C LEU A 43 -11.37 15.19 -2.77
N ARG A 44 -12.23 16.14 -3.13
CA ARG A 44 -12.36 16.70 -4.47
C ARG A 44 -11.97 18.17 -4.43
N LYS A 45 -11.05 18.59 -5.30
CA LYS A 45 -10.48 19.94 -5.35
C LYS A 45 -10.75 20.63 -6.69
N GLY A 46 -10.56 21.94 -6.72
CA GLY A 46 -10.68 22.75 -7.94
C GLY A 46 -12.13 23.08 -8.31
N TRP A 47 -12.34 23.51 -9.56
CA TRP A 47 -13.64 23.96 -10.07
C TRP A 47 -14.76 22.90 -9.95
N SER A 48 -14.43 21.64 -10.06
CA SER A 48 -15.39 20.54 -9.89
C SER A 48 -15.99 20.44 -8.49
N ALA A 49 -15.37 21.10 -7.50
CA ALA A 49 -15.83 21.15 -6.11
C ALA A 49 -16.86 22.29 -5.83
N LEU A 50 -17.20 23.10 -6.83
CA LEU A 50 -18.05 24.29 -6.64
C LEU A 50 -19.57 24.04 -6.84
N ASN A 51 -20.02 22.80 -7.01
CA ASN A 51 -21.44 22.51 -7.10
C ASN A 51 -22.13 22.87 -5.76
N PRO A 52 -23.09 23.78 -5.72
CA PRO A 52 -23.78 24.20 -4.48
C PRO A 52 -24.47 23.02 -3.75
N VAL A 53 -25.02 22.08 -4.49
CA VAL A 53 -25.70 20.91 -3.92
C VAL A 53 -24.69 20.02 -3.19
N ASP A 54 -23.50 19.83 -3.75
CA ASP A 54 -22.45 19.04 -3.13
C ASP A 54 -21.87 19.74 -1.90
N LEU A 55 -21.85 21.07 -1.86
CA LEU A 55 -21.43 21.84 -0.68
C LEU A 55 -22.45 21.77 0.46
N LEU A 56 -23.74 21.70 0.15
CA LEU A 56 -24.82 21.54 1.13
C LEU A 56 -24.92 20.09 1.63
N PHE A 57 -24.68 19.12 0.77
CA PHE A 57 -24.75 17.70 1.07
C PHE A 57 -23.44 16.99 0.65
N PRO A 58 -22.31 17.28 1.30
CA PRO A 58 -20.98 16.84 0.85
C PRO A 58 -20.76 15.31 1.03
N PHE A 59 -21.47 14.67 1.95
CA PHE A 59 -21.32 13.26 2.23
C PHE A 59 -22.39 12.42 1.50
N GLN A 60 -22.03 11.95 0.31
CA GLN A 60 -22.91 11.15 -0.55
C GLN A 60 -22.21 9.80 -0.92
N PRO A 61 -22.32 8.77 -0.08
CA PRO A 61 -21.73 7.48 -0.35
C PRO A 61 -22.31 6.81 -1.60
N ARG A 62 -21.45 6.51 -2.59
CA ARG A 62 -21.81 5.88 -3.87
C ARG A 62 -20.87 4.73 -4.20
N LYS A 63 -21.16 3.99 -5.24
CA LYS A 63 -20.20 3.03 -5.80
C LYS A 63 -18.95 3.77 -6.31
N PRO A 64 -17.75 3.16 -6.23
CA PRO A 64 -16.57 3.70 -6.89
C PRO A 64 -16.80 3.80 -8.41
N ASP A 65 -16.20 4.81 -9.04
CA ASP A 65 -16.14 4.85 -10.50
C ASP A 65 -15.12 3.82 -11.04
N ASP A 66 -15.23 3.49 -12.34
CA ASP A 66 -14.38 2.48 -12.97
C ASP A 66 -12.89 2.81 -12.87
N LYS A 67 -12.53 4.11 -12.93
CA LYS A 67 -11.13 4.54 -12.83
C LYS A 67 -10.56 4.22 -11.44
N LEU A 68 -11.29 4.57 -10.40
CA LEU A 68 -10.89 4.32 -9.01
C LEU A 68 -10.86 2.80 -8.73
N ALA A 69 -11.90 2.09 -9.19
CA ALA A 69 -12.02 0.64 -9.03
C ALA A 69 -10.85 -0.10 -9.71
N ASN A 70 -10.54 0.25 -10.95
CA ASN A 70 -9.47 -0.41 -11.71
C ASN A 70 -8.06 -0.10 -11.15
N ILE A 71 -7.80 1.15 -10.74
CA ILE A 71 -6.47 1.53 -10.23
C ILE A 71 -6.15 0.82 -8.92
N TYR A 72 -7.11 0.71 -8.00
CA TYR A 72 -6.90 0.11 -6.68
C TYR A 72 -7.48 -1.30 -6.55
N ASN A 73 -8.01 -1.88 -7.63
CA ASN A 73 -8.72 -3.17 -7.61
C ASN A 73 -9.77 -3.22 -6.48
N ILE A 74 -10.62 -2.17 -6.42
CA ILE A 74 -11.69 -2.07 -5.43
C ILE A 74 -12.92 -2.83 -5.92
N GLN A 75 -13.54 -3.58 -5.02
CA GLN A 75 -14.75 -4.32 -5.30
C GLN A 75 -16.02 -3.52 -5.01
N ASP A 76 -17.13 -3.90 -5.61
CA ASP A 76 -18.44 -3.21 -5.56
C ASP A 76 -19.04 -3.03 -4.15
N LYS A 77 -18.57 -3.80 -3.17
CA LYS A 77 -19.06 -3.74 -1.78
C LYS A 77 -18.64 -2.43 -1.08
N LEU A 78 -17.46 -1.89 -1.43
CA LEU A 78 -16.99 -0.63 -0.87
C LEU A 78 -17.80 0.54 -1.42
N LYS A 79 -18.21 1.46 -0.54
CA LYS A 79 -18.72 2.78 -0.94
C LYS A 79 -17.61 3.81 -0.91
N VAL A 80 -17.75 4.86 -1.72
CA VAL A 80 -16.83 6.00 -1.73
C VAL A 80 -17.59 7.30 -1.60
N ALA A 81 -16.96 8.33 -1.01
CA ALA A 81 -17.50 9.68 -0.96
C ALA A 81 -16.36 10.69 -1.10
N ASP A 82 -16.48 11.61 -2.06
CA ASP A 82 -15.53 12.69 -2.27
C ASP A 82 -16.08 13.98 -1.66
N LEU A 83 -15.39 14.51 -0.69
CA LEU A 83 -15.77 15.76 -0.03
C LEU A 83 -15.26 16.95 -0.85
N PRO A 84 -16.14 17.86 -1.27
CA PRO A 84 -15.73 19.05 -2.01
C PRO A 84 -14.96 20.01 -1.12
N MET A 85 -13.77 20.44 -1.57
CA MET A 85 -13.02 21.50 -0.90
C MET A 85 -13.39 22.85 -1.46
N PRO A 86 -13.75 23.86 -0.63
CA PRO A 86 -14.18 25.17 -1.09
C PRO A 86 -13.06 25.91 -1.87
N TRP A 87 -13.17 25.98 -3.19
CA TRP A 87 -12.30 26.80 -4.02
C TRP A 87 -12.72 28.27 -3.94
N PRO A 88 -11.82 29.26 -3.89
CA PRO A 88 -10.34 29.15 -3.91
C PRO A 88 -9.70 29.00 -2.52
N ILE A 89 -10.47 28.76 -1.47
CA ILE A 89 -10.00 28.71 -0.07
C ILE A 89 -8.99 27.55 0.11
N ASP A 90 -9.15 26.46 -0.62
CA ASP A 90 -8.24 25.31 -0.62
C ASP A 90 -6.83 25.63 -1.15
N LEU A 91 -6.65 26.77 -1.85
CA LEU A 91 -5.36 27.28 -2.30
C LEU A 91 -4.60 28.05 -1.20
N TRP A 92 -5.28 28.44 -0.12
CA TRP A 92 -4.69 29.18 0.98
C TRP A 92 -4.10 28.19 2.00
N ASP A 93 -2.79 28.03 1.98
CA ASP A 93 -2.08 27.14 2.90
C ASP A 93 -1.96 27.77 4.31
N SER A 94 -3.08 27.90 5.01
CA SER A 94 -3.16 28.38 6.38
C SER A 94 -3.66 27.29 7.32
N LYS A 95 -3.37 27.42 8.61
CA LYS A 95 -3.89 26.51 9.65
C LYS A 95 -5.44 26.43 9.67
N TRP A 96 -6.11 27.50 9.22
CA TRP A 96 -7.59 27.59 9.24
C TRP A 96 -8.24 27.02 7.99
N THR A 97 -7.55 27.04 6.88
CA THR A 97 -8.07 26.66 5.55
C THR A 97 -7.46 25.35 5.03
N SER A 98 -6.56 24.70 5.81
CA SER A 98 -6.04 23.40 5.43
C SER A 98 -7.18 22.38 5.31
N SER A 99 -7.07 21.46 4.36
CA SER A 99 -8.07 20.41 4.12
C SER A 99 -8.39 19.58 5.38
N SER A 100 -7.38 19.28 6.18
CA SER A 100 -7.55 18.59 7.47
C SER A 100 -8.42 19.39 8.43
N THR A 101 -8.23 20.73 8.52
CA THR A 101 -9.03 21.59 9.40
C THR A 101 -10.48 21.71 8.91
N ILE A 102 -10.69 21.92 7.60
CA ILE A 102 -12.04 22.02 7.03
C ILE A 102 -12.84 20.75 7.29
N VAL A 103 -12.27 19.59 6.98
CA VAL A 103 -12.97 18.32 7.18
C VAL A 103 -13.21 18.06 8.67
N SER A 104 -12.24 18.29 9.53
CA SER A 104 -12.35 18.02 10.97
C SER A 104 -13.30 18.95 11.71
N LYS A 105 -13.30 20.25 11.36
CA LYS A 105 -14.11 21.25 12.09
C LYS A 105 -15.51 21.46 11.52
N TYR A 106 -15.68 21.26 10.21
CA TYR A 106 -16.96 21.56 9.56
C TYR A 106 -17.65 20.32 9.02
N TYR A 107 -16.98 19.52 8.19
CA TYR A 107 -17.66 18.40 7.56
C TYR A 107 -17.97 17.27 8.54
N LEU A 108 -17.04 16.92 9.44
CA LEU A 108 -17.28 15.83 10.40
C LEU A 108 -18.48 16.13 11.30
N PRO A 109 -18.54 17.24 12.08
CA PRO A 109 -19.63 17.47 13.01
C PRO A 109 -20.98 17.73 12.32
N ILE A 110 -20.99 18.34 11.13
CA ILE A 110 -22.23 18.76 10.49
C ILE A 110 -22.80 17.65 9.58
N HIS A 111 -21.95 17.00 8.78
CA HIS A 111 -22.41 16.15 7.68
C HIS A 111 -22.10 14.64 7.88
N LEU A 112 -21.00 14.29 8.57
CA LEU A 112 -20.59 12.90 8.74
C LEU A 112 -21.03 12.28 10.07
N LEU A 113 -21.17 13.08 11.14
CA LEU A 113 -21.37 12.63 12.51
C LEU A 113 -22.50 11.58 12.65
N LYS A 114 -23.68 11.88 12.11
CA LYS A 114 -24.85 11.01 12.22
C LYS A 114 -24.69 9.69 11.44
N SER A 115 -23.86 9.68 10.43
CA SER A 115 -23.64 8.55 9.52
C SER A 115 -22.38 7.75 9.85
N THR A 116 -21.54 8.21 10.80
CA THR A 116 -20.27 7.57 11.15
C THR A 116 -20.42 6.71 12.41
N LYS A 117 -19.96 5.45 12.32
CA LYS A 117 -19.88 4.51 13.44
C LYS A 117 -18.49 4.57 14.10
N ILE A 118 -17.46 4.43 13.29
CA ILE A 118 -16.06 4.43 13.68
C ILE A 118 -15.24 5.06 12.55
N VAL A 119 -14.15 5.70 12.91
CA VAL A 119 -13.20 6.34 11.98
C VAL A 119 -11.88 5.59 11.96
N HIS A 120 -11.28 5.41 10.77
CA HIS A 120 -9.95 4.88 10.58
C HIS A 120 -9.18 5.81 9.63
N THR A 121 -8.09 6.39 10.08
CA THR A 121 -7.40 7.43 9.30
C THR A 121 -5.94 7.60 9.70
N ARG A 122 -5.16 8.18 8.78
CA ARG A 122 -3.79 8.66 9.02
C ARG A 122 -3.75 10.16 9.37
N ASP A 123 -4.90 10.82 9.44
CA ASP A 123 -5.01 12.24 9.80
C ASP A 123 -5.33 12.37 11.30
N TRP A 124 -4.32 12.81 12.09
CA TRP A 124 -4.47 12.97 13.52
C TRP A 124 -5.51 14.04 13.93
N ASN A 125 -5.67 15.10 13.12
CA ASN A 125 -6.70 16.12 13.41
C ASN A 125 -8.10 15.54 13.23
N PHE A 126 -8.29 14.65 12.25
CA PHE A 126 -9.56 13.96 12.07
C PHE A 126 -9.86 12.98 13.21
N VAL A 127 -8.83 12.27 13.73
CA VAL A 127 -8.95 11.45 14.95
C VAL A 127 -9.40 12.29 16.14
N LYS A 128 -8.72 13.43 16.39
CA LYS A 128 -9.09 14.35 17.47
C LYS A 128 -10.53 14.83 17.35
N ALA A 129 -10.93 15.21 16.15
CA ALA A 129 -12.29 15.66 15.89
C ALA A 129 -13.32 14.54 16.10
N ALA A 130 -13.04 13.31 15.65
CA ALA A 130 -13.89 12.15 15.85
C ALA A 130 -14.12 11.89 17.37
N VAL A 131 -13.04 11.77 18.13
CA VAL A 131 -13.08 11.52 19.59
C VAL A 131 -13.85 12.63 20.32
N LYS A 132 -13.59 13.91 20.01
CA LYS A 132 -14.29 15.05 20.61
C LYS A 132 -15.79 15.12 20.25
N ASN A 133 -16.20 14.51 19.14
CA ASN A 133 -17.60 14.40 18.73
C ASN A 133 -18.27 13.07 19.10
N GLY A 134 -17.66 12.27 19.99
CA GLY A 134 -18.26 11.03 20.46
C GLY A 134 -18.15 9.85 19.48
N ILE A 135 -17.23 9.90 18.50
CA ILE A 135 -17.00 8.85 17.50
C ILE A 135 -15.73 8.09 17.84
N PRO A 136 -15.77 6.76 17.94
CA PRO A 136 -14.58 5.92 18.07
C PRO A 136 -13.61 6.10 16.91
N ALA A 137 -12.30 6.09 17.20
CA ALA A 137 -11.29 6.34 16.19
C ALA A 137 -10.10 5.39 16.29
N ILE A 138 -9.63 4.95 15.12
CA ILE A 138 -8.40 4.21 14.86
C ILE A 138 -7.45 5.14 14.12
N TYR A 139 -6.20 5.19 14.58
CA TYR A 139 -5.15 5.99 13.95
C TYR A 139 -4.11 5.10 13.29
N GLU A 140 -3.59 5.52 12.12
CA GLU A 140 -2.43 4.86 11.50
C GLU A 140 -1.27 5.83 11.28
N GLN A 141 -0.04 5.38 11.61
CA GLN A 141 1.20 6.11 11.31
C GLN A 141 2.28 5.15 10.82
N HIS A 142 2.79 5.38 9.61
CA HIS A 142 3.73 4.47 8.94
C HIS A 142 5.15 5.04 8.77
N HIS A 143 5.41 6.23 9.29
CA HIS A 143 6.73 6.88 9.25
C HIS A 143 6.91 7.76 10.47
N HIS A 144 8.16 8.13 10.73
CA HIS A 144 8.45 9.04 11.83
C HIS A 144 7.82 10.41 11.58
N GLU A 145 7.17 10.93 12.60
CA GLU A 145 6.61 12.28 12.62
C GLU A 145 7.01 12.96 13.92
N ASN A 146 7.41 14.22 13.80
CA ASN A 146 7.65 15.06 14.99
C ASN A 146 6.31 15.64 15.49
N LYS A 147 5.51 14.78 16.13
CA LYS A 147 4.16 15.07 16.60
C LYS A 147 4.04 14.64 18.06
N GLN A 148 3.55 15.52 18.91
CA GLN A 148 3.15 15.18 20.28
C GLN A 148 1.69 14.73 20.29
N PHE A 149 1.40 13.65 21.01
CA PHE A 149 0.05 13.14 21.17
C PHE A 149 -0.58 13.70 22.44
N GLU A 150 -1.73 14.36 22.30
CA GLU A 150 -2.44 14.99 23.41
C GLU A 150 -3.04 13.93 24.36
N SER A 151 -2.67 13.98 25.63
CA SER A 151 -3.07 13.02 26.66
C SER A 151 -4.61 12.88 26.78
N GLU A 152 -5.35 13.98 26.61
CA GLU A 152 -6.82 14.00 26.64
C GLU A 152 -7.45 13.14 25.52
N ILE A 153 -6.73 12.99 24.38
CA ILE A 153 -7.21 12.21 23.24
C ILE A 153 -6.79 10.75 23.37
N VAL A 154 -5.49 10.48 23.61
CA VAL A 154 -4.98 9.10 23.61
C VAL A 154 -5.50 8.27 24.81
N ARG A 155 -5.87 8.92 25.91
CA ARG A 155 -6.51 8.27 27.09
C ARG A 155 -8.03 8.23 27.01
N ASN A 156 -8.63 8.87 26.02
CA ASN A 156 -10.08 8.83 25.86
C ASN A 156 -10.53 7.42 25.45
N PRO A 157 -11.58 6.84 26.05
CA PRO A 157 -12.10 5.52 25.69
C PRO A 157 -12.49 5.39 24.20
N LEU A 158 -12.86 6.49 23.56
CA LEU A 158 -13.18 6.51 22.13
C LEU A 158 -11.95 6.43 21.21
N PHE A 159 -10.74 6.72 21.71
CA PHE A 159 -9.52 6.43 21.00
C PHE A 159 -9.19 4.94 21.19
N GLN A 160 -9.44 4.14 20.15
CA GLN A 160 -9.37 2.70 20.24
C GLN A 160 -7.93 2.19 20.23
N ILE A 161 -7.24 2.41 19.12
CA ILE A 161 -5.89 1.90 18.88
C ILE A 161 -5.17 2.75 17.82
N SER A 162 -3.85 2.78 17.87
CA SER A 162 -3.00 3.18 16.74
C SER A 162 -2.28 1.99 16.13
N VAL A 163 -2.09 2.06 14.83
CA VAL A 163 -1.43 1.01 14.06
C VAL A 163 -0.20 1.59 13.35
N THR A 164 0.91 0.88 13.45
CA THR A 164 2.13 1.19 12.69
C THR A 164 2.66 -0.05 12.01
N VAL A 165 3.65 0.11 11.13
CA VAL A 165 4.22 -0.98 10.34
C VAL A 165 5.63 -1.38 10.77
N ALA A 166 6.25 -0.63 11.69
CA ALA A 166 7.63 -0.86 12.14
C ALA A 166 7.78 -0.55 13.63
N ASP A 167 8.65 -1.31 14.31
CA ASP A 167 8.94 -1.12 15.74
C ASP A 167 9.55 0.26 16.01
N THR A 168 10.43 0.75 15.15
CA THR A 168 11.05 2.08 15.27
C THR A 168 10.01 3.22 15.26
N VAL A 169 8.95 3.09 14.45
CA VAL A 169 7.84 4.06 14.43
C VAL A 169 6.99 3.91 15.69
N ARG A 170 6.72 2.67 16.15
CA ARG A 170 6.02 2.40 17.41
C ARG A 170 6.72 3.08 18.59
N ASP A 171 8.02 2.89 18.71
CA ASP A 171 8.85 3.46 19.78
C ASP A 171 8.84 5.00 19.73
N SER A 172 8.92 5.56 18.53
CA SER A 172 8.78 7.02 18.31
C SER A 172 7.40 7.54 18.76
N MET A 173 6.32 6.82 18.45
CA MET A 173 4.96 7.19 18.89
C MET A 173 4.85 7.17 20.41
N ILE A 174 5.40 6.14 21.07
CA ILE A 174 5.40 6.02 22.54
C ILE A 174 6.20 7.18 23.17
N LYS A 175 7.40 7.46 22.64
CA LYS A 175 8.23 8.60 23.07
C LYS A 175 7.48 9.93 22.95
N ASN A 176 6.61 10.06 21.96
CA ASN A 176 5.82 11.26 21.70
C ASN A 176 4.46 11.28 22.44
N GLY A 177 4.25 10.40 23.43
CA GLY A 177 3.10 10.43 24.33
C GLY A 177 1.96 9.45 24.01
N MET A 178 2.15 8.53 23.04
CA MET A 178 1.19 7.45 22.79
C MET A 178 1.33 6.38 23.88
N PRO A 179 0.26 5.95 24.57
CA PRO A 179 0.34 4.85 25.52
C PRO A 179 0.80 3.55 24.84
N PRO A 180 1.75 2.80 25.41
CA PRO A 180 2.27 1.57 24.80
C PRO A 180 1.18 0.53 24.46
N GLU A 181 0.14 0.43 25.29
CA GLU A 181 -1.02 -0.46 25.08
C GLU A 181 -1.96 0.01 23.97
N LYS A 182 -1.82 1.25 23.52
CA LYS A 182 -2.62 1.86 22.45
C LYS A 182 -1.88 1.92 21.11
N VAL A 183 -0.75 1.22 20.94
CA VAL A 183 -0.06 1.14 19.66
C VAL A 183 0.43 -0.26 19.36
N ILE A 184 0.03 -0.77 18.19
CA ILE A 184 0.40 -2.10 17.69
C ILE A 184 1.17 -1.99 16.38
N LYS A 185 2.09 -2.95 16.15
CA LYS A 185 2.74 -3.14 14.86
C LYS A 185 1.97 -4.19 14.06
N LEU A 186 1.53 -3.83 12.86
CA LEU A 186 0.98 -4.74 11.86
C LEU A 186 1.51 -4.39 10.49
N HIS A 187 2.03 -5.38 9.78
CA HIS A 187 2.50 -5.19 8.40
C HIS A 187 1.39 -4.76 7.46
N ASN A 188 1.77 -4.20 6.32
CA ASN A 188 0.87 -4.03 5.19
C ASN A 188 0.41 -5.39 4.69
N GLY A 189 -0.62 -5.39 3.85
CA GLY A 189 -1.15 -6.58 3.23
C GLY A 189 -0.83 -6.66 1.73
N PHE A 190 -1.32 -7.71 1.10
CA PHE A 190 -1.29 -7.92 -0.35
C PHE A 190 -2.71 -7.90 -0.94
N ASN A 191 -2.81 -7.65 -2.25
CA ASN A 191 -4.05 -7.76 -2.98
C ASN A 191 -4.28 -9.21 -3.43
N HIS A 192 -5.43 -9.80 -3.15
CA HIS A 192 -5.81 -11.16 -3.54
C HIS A 192 -5.67 -11.46 -5.04
N LEU A 193 -5.71 -10.41 -5.89
CA LEU A 193 -5.44 -10.54 -7.31
C LEU A 193 -4.12 -11.25 -7.61
N PHE A 194 -3.09 -11.05 -6.77
CA PHE A 194 -1.76 -11.64 -6.96
C PHE A 194 -1.71 -13.14 -6.67
N LEU A 195 -2.65 -13.68 -5.88
CA LEU A 195 -2.77 -15.13 -5.64
C LEU A 195 -3.35 -15.88 -6.83
N ALA A 196 -4.25 -15.24 -7.58
CA ALA A 196 -4.90 -15.87 -8.71
C ALA A 196 -3.91 -16.18 -9.83
N ARG A 197 -3.85 -17.44 -10.29
CA ARG A 197 -2.95 -17.82 -11.38
C ARG A 197 -3.43 -17.26 -12.71
N GLN A 198 -2.54 -16.59 -13.43
CA GLN A 198 -2.77 -15.95 -14.71
C GLN A 198 -1.82 -16.52 -15.76
N THR A 199 -1.86 -17.85 -15.95
CA THR A 199 -0.86 -18.62 -16.70
C THR A 199 -0.68 -18.12 -18.12
N GLU A 200 -1.77 -17.90 -18.87
CA GLU A 200 -1.71 -17.43 -20.25
C GLU A 200 -1.11 -16.01 -20.35
N ALA A 201 -1.61 -15.08 -19.51
CA ALA A 201 -1.11 -13.71 -19.48
C ALA A 201 0.37 -13.65 -19.06
N ALA A 202 0.78 -14.49 -18.10
CA ALA A 202 2.18 -14.62 -17.72
C ALA A 202 3.05 -15.15 -18.86
N GLN A 203 2.57 -16.14 -19.61
CA GLN A 203 3.29 -16.64 -20.78
C GLN A 203 3.43 -15.59 -21.88
N ASN A 204 2.38 -14.80 -22.12
CA ASN A 204 2.40 -13.69 -23.06
C ASN A 204 3.45 -12.63 -22.65
N TRP A 205 3.58 -12.32 -21.34
CA TRP A 205 4.65 -11.44 -20.85
C TRP A 205 6.04 -12.01 -21.13
N ARG A 206 6.25 -13.30 -20.90
CA ARG A 206 7.56 -13.94 -21.21
C ARG A 206 7.90 -13.84 -22.67
N GLN A 207 6.99 -14.18 -23.58
CA GLN A 207 7.18 -14.09 -25.03
C GLN A 207 7.53 -12.67 -25.50
N LYS A 208 6.90 -11.66 -24.87
CA LYS A 208 7.16 -10.24 -25.19
C LYS A 208 8.48 -9.72 -24.65
N LEU A 209 8.93 -10.22 -23.50
CA LEU A 209 10.06 -9.64 -22.77
C LEU A 209 11.37 -10.38 -23.01
N LEU A 210 11.35 -11.71 -23.10
CA LEU A 210 12.55 -12.48 -23.39
C LEU A 210 12.96 -12.26 -24.85
N GLU A 211 14.21 -11.88 -25.04
CA GLU A 211 14.82 -11.63 -26.33
C GLU A 211 16.08 -12.47 -26.49
N ASP A 212 16.43 -12.73 -27.74
CA ASP A 212 17.62 -13.47 -28.11
C ASP A 212 17.73 -14.82 -27.37
N ASP A 213 18.94 -15.19 -26.94
CA ASP A 213 19.22 -16.42 -26.20
C ASP A 213 18.99 -16.32 -24.69
N ARG A 214 18.32 -15.27 -24.21
CA ARG A 214 18.05 -15.08 -22.78
C ARG A 214 17.01 -16.05 -22.29
N GLN A 215 17.35 -16.80 -21.26
CA GLN A 215 16.52 -17.89 -20.73
C GLN A 215 15.72 -17.49 -19.49
N HIS A 216 16.19 -16.49 -18.75
CA HIS A 216 15.61 -16.08 -17.47
C HIS A 216 15.10 -14.65 -17.48
N LEU A 217 14.00 -14.43 -16.79
CA LEU A 217 13.36 -13.13 -16.62
C LEU A 217 13.42 -12.70 -15.14
N ALA A 218 14.16 -11.63 -14.86
CA ALA A 218 14.17 -10.95 -13.59
C ALA A 218 13.24 -9.73 -13.64
N VAL A 219 12.30 -9.60 -12.69
CA VAL A 219 11.34 -8.49 -12.68
C VAL A 219 11.47 -7.67 -11.39
N TYR A 220 11.49 -6.35 -11.56
CA TYR A 220 11.27 -5.37 -10.50
C TYR A 220 9.93 -4.68 -10.73
N ALA A 221 9.16 -4.46 -9.66
CA ALA A 221 7.94 -3.65 -9.70
C ALA A 221 7.90 -2.64 -8.55
N GLY A 222 7.73 -1.37 -8.86
CA GLY A 222 7.62 -0.31 -7.84
C GLY A 222 8.08 1.05 -8.33
N GLY A 223 8.02 2.07 -7.45
CA GLY A 223 8.53 3.40 -7.77
C GLY A 223 10.05 3.40 -7.99
N LEU A 224 10.50 4.25 -8.89
CA LEU A 224 11.93 4.36 -9.26
C LEU A 224 12.62 5.46 -8.42
N TYR A 225 12.49 5.37 -7.09
CA TYR A 225 13.18 6.28 -6.18
C TYR A 225 14.60 5.76 -5.90
N PRO A 226 15.61 6.64 -5.68
CA PRO A 226 17.01 6.22 -5.48
C PRO A 226 17.18 5.15 -4.40
N PHE A 227 16.52 5.30 -3.24
CA PHE A 227 16.60 4.33 -2.14
C PHE A 227 15.99 2.95 -2.45
N LYS A 228 15.35 2.80 -3.62
CA LYS A 228 14.83 1.51 -4.11
C LYS A 228 15.87 0.68 -4.84
N GLY A 229 17.07 1.22 -5.10
CA GLY A 229 18.19 0.51 -5.69
C GLY A 229 18.01 0.09 -7.16
N VAL A 230 17.24 0.85 -7.93
CA VAL A 230 17.01 0.52 -9.34
C VAL A 230 18.25 0.80 -10.19
N ASP A 231 19.06 1.79 -9.81
CA ASP A 231 20.37 2.07 -10.36
C ASP A 231 21.31 0.87 -10.22
N MET A 232 21.36 0.26 -9.02
CA MET A 232 22.10 -0.99 -8.78
C MET A 232 21.64 -2.13 -9.71
N LEU A 233 20.36 -2.21 -10.07
CA LEU A 233 19.88 -3.24 -10.99
C LEU A 233 20.44 -3.06 -12.42
N VAL A 234 20.85 -1.86 -12.82
CA VAL A 234 21.55 -1.66 -14.10
C VAL A 234 22.94 -2.30 -14.05
N ASP A 235 23.66 -2.13 -12.92
CA ASP A 235 24.97 -2.77 -12.72
C ASP A 235 24.85 -4.31 -12.63
N VAL A 236 23.84 -4.78 -11.94
CA VAL A 236 23.51 -6.22 -11.86
C VAL A 236 23.18 -6.79 -13.26
N ALA A 237 22.46 -6.06 -14.09
CA ALA A 237 22.13 -6.49 -15.43
C ALA A 237 23.38 -6.60 -16.35
N GLU A 238 24.36 -5.70 -16.16
CA GLU A 238 25.67 -5.79 -16.84
C GLU A 238 26.41 -7.09 -16.49
N GLU A 239 26.37 -7.52 -15.22
CA GLU A 239 27.00 -8.77 -14.76
C GLU A 239 26.25 -10.05 -15.16
N LEU A 240 24.98 -9.94 -15.59
CA LEU A 240 24.09 -11.06 -15.90
C LEU A 240 23.54 -10.98 -17.34
N PRO A 241 24.39 -11.02 -18.39
CA PRO A 241 23.95 -10.78 -19.77
C PRO A 241 22.92 -11.78 -20.29
N LEU A 242 22.84 -12.98 -19.72
CA LEU A 242 21.88 -14.03 -20.09
C LEU A 242 20.53 -13.91 -19.35
N VAL A 243 20.40 -12.96 -18.42
CA VAL A 243 19.15 -12.68 -17.71
C VAL A 243 18.51 -11.42 -18.30
N GLN A 244 17.26 -11.52 -18.71
CA GLN A 244 16.48 -10.35 -19.12
C GLN A 244 15.90 -9.67 -17.88
N PHE A 245 16.15 -8.37 -17.72
CA PHE A 245 15.55 -7.56 -16.69
C PHE A 245 14.35 -6.79 -17.21
N ALA A 246 13.26 -6.72 -16.43
CA ALA A 246 12.10 -5.90 -16.73
C ALA A 246 11.73 -5.07 -15.50
N ILE A 247 11.73 -3.76 -15.67
CA ILE A 247 11.51 -2.77 -14.60
C ILE A 247 10.14 -2.13 -14.80
N ALA A 248 9.17 -2.47 -13.95
CA ALA A 248 7.84 -1.90 -13.98
C ALA A 248 7.70 -0.80 -12.92
N GLY A 249 7.21 0.37 -13.32
CA GLY A 249 6.98 1.54 -12.48
C GLY A 249 7.71 2.79 -12.96
N GLY A 250 7.59 3.84 -12.16
CA GLY A 250 8.12 5.16 -12.50
C GLY A 250 7.22 5.98 -13.43
N ASP A 251 7.44 7.28 -13.43
CA ASP A 251 6.88 8.18 -14.42
C ASP A 251 7.76 8.24 -15.69
N SER A 252 7.29 8.94 -16.71
CA SER A 252 8.01 9.01 -18.00
C SER A 252 9.40 9.65 -17.86
N SER A 253 9.59 10.61 -16.95
CA SER A 253 10.90 11.27 -16.75
C SER A 253 11.89 10.33 -16.06
N GLN A 254 11.45 9.58 -15.05
CA GLN A 254 12.23 8.56 -14.37
C GLN A 254 12.63 7.44 -15.33
N VAL A 255 11.67 6.94 -16.12
CA VAL A 255 11.92 5.90 -17.14
C VAL A 255 12.99 6.36 -18.13
N THR A 256 12.87 7.58 -18.68
CA THR A 256 13.86 8.13 -19.62
C THR A 256 15.25 8.24 -19.00
N ALA A 257 15.34 8.68 -17.73
CA ALA A 257 16.63 8.80 -17.05
C ALA A 257 17.32 7.43 -16.89
N TYR A 258 16.58 6.39 -16.48
CA TYR A 258 17.14 5.04 -16.34
C TYR A 258 17.45 4.37 -17.68
N GLN A 259 16.68 4.63 -18.72
CA GLN A 259 17.02 4.19 -20.10
C GLN A 259 18.33 4.82 -20.56
N GLN A 260 18.56 6.10 -20.26
CA GLN A 260 19.82 6.75 -20.58
C GLN A 260 20.98 6.15 -19.78
N LEU A 261 20.80 5.90 -18.47
CA LEU A 261 21.81 5.25 -17.64
C LEU A 261 22.21 3.87 -18.19
N ALA A 262 21.24 3.05 -18.57
CA ALA A 262 21.49 1.73 -19.17
C ALA A 262 22.24 1.85 -20.50
N LYS A 263 21.88 2.83 -21.33
CA LYS A 263 22.57 3.10 -22.61
C LYS A 263 24.02 3.53 -22.41
N ASP A 264 24.27 4.43 -21.45
CA ASP A 264 25.61 4.93 -21.14
C ASP A 264 26.54 3.80 -20.64
N LYS A 265 25.97 2.82 -19.93
CA LYS A 265 26.66 1.60 -19.48
C LYS A 265 26.65 0.45 -20.52
N GLN A 266 26.07 0.67 -21.71
CA GLN A 266 25.93 -0.34 -22.78
C GLN A 266 25.17 -1.61 -22.33
N VAL A 267 24.29 -1.50 -21.34
CA VAL A 267 23.44 -2.59 -20.87
C VAL A 267 22.22 -2.73 -21.77
N ASN A 268 22.07 -3.86 -22.44
CA ASN A 268 21.03 -4.12 -23.44
C ASN A 268 19.97 -5.16 -22.99
N ASN A 269 20.17 -5.80 -21.84
CA ASN A 269 19.30 -6.83 -21.29
C ASN A 269 18.32 -6.28 -20.21
N ILE A 270 18.03 -4.98 -20.23
CA ILE A 270 17.11 -4.33 -19.31
C ILE A 270 16.05 -3.52 -20.06
N LYS A 271 14.78 -3.74 -19.73
CA LYS A 271 13.63 -3.02 -20.28
C LYS A 271 12.89 -2.26 -19.19
N PHE A 272 12.60 -0.99 -19.45
CA PHE A 272 11.81 -0.13 -18.56
C PHE A 272 10.39 -0.01 -19.10
N LEU A 273 9.40 -0.55 -18.37
CA LEU A 273 8.01 -0.72 -18.82
C LEU A 273 7.12 0.46 -18.44
N GLY A 274 7.59 1.37 -17.54
CA GLY A 274 6.75 2.39 -16.96
C GLY A 274 5.66 1.81 -16.03
N TYR A 275 4.63 2.59 -15.79
CA TYR A 275 3.51 2.17 -14.95
C TYR A 275 2.73 1.01 -15.57
N ILE A 276 2.57 -0.06 -14.81
CA ILE A 276 1.76 -1.23 -15.16
C ILE A 276 0.55 -1.30 -14.21
N PRO A 277 -0.70 -1.33 -14.72
CA PRO A 277 -1.89 -1.51 -13.90
C PRO A 277 -1.88 -2.81 -13.08
N GLN A 278 -2.49 -2.81 -11.89
CA GLN A 278 -2.40 -3.97 -10.98
C GLN A 278 -2.91 -5.28 -11.56
N ASN A 279 -3.96 -5.24 -12.39
CA ASN A 279 -4.48 -6.42 -13.08
C ASN A 279 -3.50 -7.04 -14.07
N GLN A 280 -2.61 -6.26 -14.67
CA GLN A 280 -1.53 -6.73 -15.54
C GLN A 280 -0.26 -7.03 -14.75
N LEU A 281 -0.03 -6.32 -13.64
CA LEU A 281 1.14 -6.50 -12.79
C LEU A 281 1.17 -7.91 -12.18
N ALA A 282 0.03 -8.45 -11.77
CA ALA A 282 -0.05 -9.81 -11.22
C ALA A 282 0.52 -10.86 -12.19
N SER A 283 0.13 -10.80 -13.46
CA SER A 283 0.67 -11.71 -14.50
C SER A 283 2.12 -11.45 -14.83
N LEU A 284 2.58 -10.20 -14.80
CA LEU A 284 4.00 -9.86 -15.00
C LEU A 284 4.88 -10.46 -13.88
N LEU A 285 4.46 -10.36 -12.61
CA LEU A 285 5.20 -10.98 -11.50
C LEU A 285 5.24 -12.51 -11.63
N GLN A 286 4.16 -13.14 -12.06
CA GLN A 286 4.08 -14.59 -12.29
C GLN A 286 4.85 -15.04 -13.54
N ALA A 287 5.15 -14.12 -14.46
CA ALA A 287 5.98 -14.39 -15.63
C ALA A 287 7.46 -14.54 -15.28
N ALA A 288 7.92 -13.94 -14.19
CA ALA A 288 9.33 -13.90 -13.81
C ALA A 288 9.85 -15.25 -13.33
N ASP A 289 11.14 -15.49 -13.50
CA ASP A 289 11.88 -16.55 -12.84
C ASP A 289 12.34 -16.09 -11.44
N VAL A 290 12.59 -14.77 -11.30
CA VAL A 290 12.97 -14.14 -10.03
C VAL A 290 12.44 -12.73 -9.95
N LEU A 291 11.98 -12.32 -8.76
CA LEU A 291 11.59 -10.95 -8.43
C LEU A 291 12.70 -10.27 -7.63
N THR A 292 12.99 -9.02 -7.94
CA THR A 292 14.10 -8.29 -7.33
C THR A 292 13.62 -7.23 -6.37
N HIS A 293 14.19 -7.20 -5.16
CA HIS A 293 13.92 -6.22 -4.11
C HIS A 293 15.23 -5.57 -3.62
N PRO A 294 15.86 -4.69 -4.43
CA PRO A 294 17.23 -4.20 -4.24
C PRO A 294 17.33 -2.96 -3.36
N HIS A 295 16.52 -2.85 -2.29
CA HIS A 295 16.49 -1.65 -1.44
C HIS A 295 17.86 -1.33 -0.85
N CYS A 296 18.27 -0.06 -0.94
CA CYS A 296 19.49 0.46 -0.35
C CYS A 296 19.39 0.59 1.16
N LEU A 297 20.55 0.62 1.84
CA LEU A 297 20.64 0.86 3.27
C LEU A 297 20.44 2.35 3.56
N THR A 298 19.21 2.75 3.84
CA THR A 298 18.81 4.13 4.13
C THR A 298 17.99 4.21 5.42
N GLU A 299 17.79 5.41 5.97
CA GLU A 299 16.87 5.59 7.10
C GLU A 299 15.46 5.05 6.78
N ALA A 300 14.98 5.27 5.56
CA ALA A 300 13.68 4.75 5.11
C ALA A 300 13.60 3.21 5.19
N ALA A 301 14.71 2.49 5.01
CA ALA A 301 14.76 1.03 5.11
C ALA A 301 14.47 0.51 6.53
N THR A 302 14.58 1.35 7.56
CA THR A 302 14.34 0.96 8.96
C THR A 302 12.87 0.95 9.36
N PHE A 303 12.01 1.67 8.63
CA PHE A 303 10.59 1.81 8.98
C PHE A 303 9.60 1.52 7.85
N THR A 304 10.06 1.14 6.66
CA THR A 304 9.15 0.77 5.58
C THR A 304 8.61 -0.65 5.77
N SER A 305 7.31 -0.84 5.51
CA SER A 305 6.72 -2.15 5.23
C SER A 305 6.39 -2.18 3.73
N PRO A 306 7.31 -2.70 2.88
CA PRO A 306 7.17 -2.56 1.44
C PRO A 306 6.02 -3.38 0.90
N LEU A 307 4.96 -2.71 0.42
CA LEU A 307 3.78 -3.37 -0.19
C LEU A 307 4.18 -4.41 -1.23
N LYS A 308 5.13 -4.06 -2.11
CA LYS A 308 5.59 -4.95 -3.17
C LYS A 308 6.18 -6.28 -2.68
N PHE A 309 6.76 -6.33 -1.47
CA PHE A 309 7.30 -7.58 -0.94
C PHE A 309 6.18 -8.59 -0.65
N PHE A 310 5.04 -8.11 -0.15
CA PHE A 310 3.86 -8.95 0.06
C PHE A 310 3.22 -9.38 -1.27
N ASP A 311 3.13 -8.47 -2.25
CA ASP A 311 2.66 -8.80 -3.59
C ASP A 311 3.58 -9.81 -4.29
N TYR A 312 4.89 -9.71 -4.08
CA TYR A 312 5.88 -10.67 -4.58
C TYR A 312 5.65 -12.06 -3.97
N MET A 313 5.53 -12.15 -2.65
CA MET A 313 5.19 -13.42 -1.99
C MET A 313 3.85 -13.98 -2.49
N ALA A 314 2.83 -13.11 -2.68
CA ALA A 314 1.52 -13.52 -3.18
C ALA A 314 1.54 -14.00 -4.65
N SER A 315 2.50 -13.55 -5.45
CA SER A 315 2.73 -14.10 -6.79
C SER A 315 3.29 -15.52 -6.78
N GLY A 316 3.87 -15.97 -5.68
CA GLY A 316 4.53 -17.26 -5.54
C GLY A 316 5.83 -17.39 -6.33
N THR A 317 6.34 -16.31 -6.90
CA THR A 317 7.59 -16.26 -7.65
C THR A 317 8.78 -16.11 -6.70
N PRO A 318 9.93 -16.77 -6.91
CA PRO A 318 11.11 -16.61 -6.07
C PRO A 318 11.59 -15.16 -5.97
N ILE A 319 12.15 -14.78 -4.81
CA ILE A 319 12.53 -13.39 -4.53
C ILE A 319 14.02 -13.32 -4.21
N VAL A 320 14.73 -12.34 -4.77
CA VAL A 320 16.03 -11.88 -4.27
C VAL A 320 15.84 -10.53 -3.60
N ALA A 321 16.17 -10.46 -2.31
CA ALA A 321 15.97 -9.25 -1.50
C ALA A 321 17.23 -8.87 -0.73
N THR A 322 17.47 -7.57 -0.59
CA THR A 322 18.51 -7.05 0.29
C THR A 322 18.13 -7.16 1.76
N GLU A 323 19.11 -7.41 2.61
CA GLU A 323 18.98 -7.56 4.06
C GLU A 323 18.78 -6.20 4.76
N ILE A 324 17.64 -5.56 4.51
CA ILE A 324 17.25 -4.35 5.22
C ILE A 324 16.46 -4.66 6.49
N ALA A 325 16.61 -3.86 7.53
CA ALA A 325 16.04 -4.10 8.86
C ALA A 325 14.54 -4.46 8.84
N SER A 326 13.76 -3.78 8.01
CA SER A 326 12.31 -4.00 7.90
C SER A 326 11.89 -5.32 7.26
N LEU A 327 12.84 -6.08 6.66
CA LEU A 327 12.57 -7.38 6.04
C LEU A 327 13.17 -8.56 6.81
N MET A 328 14.04 -8.31 7.82
CA MET A 328 14.78 -9.39 8.49
C MET A 328 13.89 -10.40 9.22
N GLU A 329 12.73 -9.99 9.68
CA GLU A 329 11.76 -10.90 10.31
C GLU A 329 11.19 -11.94 9.32
N PHE A 330 11.21 -11.66 8.01
CA PHE A 330 10.77 -12.60 6.97
C PHE A 330 11.87 -13.59 6.56
N LYS A 331 13.12 -13.35 6.95
CA LYS A 331 14.26 -14.23 6.58
C LYS A 331 14.11 -15.65 7.15
N SER A 332 13.49 -15.78 8.32
CA SER A 332 13.16 -17.07 8.93
C SER A 332 11.84 -17.67 8.42
N GLY A 333 11.10 -16.94 7.57
CA GLY A 333 9.85 -17.41 7.02
C GLY A 333 10.04 -18.50 5.97
N ASN A 334 9.04 -19.38 5.84
CA ASN A 334 9.04 -20.41 4.81
C ASN A 334 8.65 -19.82 3.45
N ILE A 335 9.61 -19.12 2.82
CA ILE A 335 9.46 -18.43 1.54
C ILE A 335 10.58 -18.79 0.57
N ALA A 336 10.28 -18.86 -0.71
CA ALA A 336 11.27 -19.04 -1.76
C ALA A 336 12.02 -17.72 -1.99
N ALA A 337 13.04 -17.48 -1.18
CA ALA A 337 13.83 -16.25 -1.23
C ALA A 337 15.31 -16.49 -1.02
N THR A 338 16.12 -15.63 -1.65
CA THR A 338 17.56 -15.49 -1.41
C THR A 338 17.83 -14.08 -0.90
N TRP A 339 18.73 -13.97 0.06
CA TRP A 339 19.02 -12.72 0.75
C TRP A 339 20.46 -12.30 0.50
N CYS A 340 20.69 -11.00 0.34
CA CYS A 340 22.02 -10.46 0.08
C CYS A 340 22.25 -9.13 0.80
N GLU A 341 23.50 -8.79 0.94
CA GLU A 341 23.93 -7.51 1.50
C GLU A 341 23.39 -6.34 0.66
N PRO A 342 22.85 -5.28 1.29
CA PRO A 342 22.43 -4.08 0.57
C PRO A 342 23.63 -3.34 -0.04
N ASP A 343 23.36 -2.53 -1.06
CA ASP A 343 24.33 -1.65 -1.74
C ASP A 343 25.53 -2.41 -2.35
N ASN A 344 25.37 -3.70 -2.65
CA ASN A 344 26.42 -4.54 -3.24
C ASN A 344 25.88 -5.24 -4.51
N PRO A 345 26.10 -4.66 -5.71
CA PRO A 345 25.58 -5.20 -6.96
C PRO A 345 26.15 -6.59 -7.29
N HIS A 346 27.43 -6.84 -7.01
CA HIS A 346 28.05 -8.14 -7.24
C HIS A 346 27.42 -9.25 -6.38
N HIS A 347 27.21 -9.00 -5.09
CA HIS A 347 26.53 -9.93 -4.19
C HIS A 347 25.06 -10.15 -4.63
N PHE A 348 24.39 -9.07 -5.09
CA PHE A 348 23.03 -9.19 -5.62
C PHE A 348 22.97 -10.04 -6.89
N ALA A 349 23.91 -9.86 -7.83
CA ALA A 349 24.04 -10.69 -9.04
C ALA A 349 24.29 -12.16 -8.71
N GLN A 350 25.18 -12.44 -7.73
CA GLN A 350 25.41 -13.80 -7.26
C GLN A 350 24.14 -14.41 -6.65
N SER A 351 23.42 -13.65 -5.84
CA SER A 351 22.16 -14.09 -5.22
C SER A 351 21.07 -14.38 -6.26
N ILE A 352 21.05 -13.68 -7.40
CA ILE A 352 20.16 -14.05 -8.52
C ILE A 352 20.57 -15.40 -9.12
N ARG A 353 21.85 -15.67 -9.37
CA ARG A 353 22.33 -16.98 -9.88
C ARG A 353 21.94 -18.10 -8.93
N ASP A 354 22.16 -17.90 -7.63
CA ASP A 354 21.83 -18.89 -6.59
C ASP A 354 20.31 -19.12 -6.52
N CYS A 355 19.51 -18.05 -6.60
CA CYS A 355 18.06 -18.13 -6.60
C CYS A 355 17.53 -18.92 -7.80
N LEU A 356 18.02 -18.63 -9.00
CA LEU A 356 17.62 -19.33 -10.24
C LEU A 356 17.96 -20.82 -10.19
N THR A 357 19.09 -21.16 -9.57
CA THR A 357 19.52 -22.57 -9.39
C THR A 357 18.67 -23.28 -8.33
N LYS A 358 18.46 -22.64 -7.17
CA LYS A 358 17.77 -23.23 -6.02
C LYS A 358 16.27 -23.30 -6.21
N TYR A 359 15.71 -22.29 -6.88
CA TYR A 359 14.26 -22.11 -7.04
C TYR A 359 13.90 -21.94 -8.53
N PRO A 360 13.92 -23.02 -9.34
CA PRO A 360 13.50 -22.96 -10.74
C PRO A 360 12.04 -22.52 -10.83
N ARG A 361 11.70 -21.78 -11.89
CA ARG A 361 10.35 -21.24 -12.09
C ARG A 361 9.28 -22.33 -12.06
N LYS A 362 8.22 -22.11 -11.28
CA LYS A 362 7.01 -22.92 -11.22
C LYS A 362 5.81 -22.11 -11.68
N ILE A 363 5.01 -22.65 -12.60
CA ILE A 363 3.80 -21.97 -13.12
C ILE A 363 2.78 -21.75 -12.00
N GLU A 364 2.60 -22.74 -11.12
CA GLU A 364 1.72 -22.69 -9.96
C GLU A 364 2.26 -21.84 -8.80
N GLY A 365 3.53 -21.43 -8.88
CA GLY A 365 4.24 -20.73 -7.82
C GLY A 365 4.72 -21.68 -6.71
N TYR A 366 5.43 -21.13 -5.73
CA TYR A 366 5.94 -21.86 -4.58
C TYR A 366 4.89 -21.93 -3.47
N ALA A 367 4.37 -23.13 -3.22
CA ALA A 367 3.26 -23.38 -2.28
C ALA A 367 3.57 -22.90 -0.86
N GLU A 368 4.81 -23.09 -0.39
CA GLU A 368 5.28 -22.61 0.90
C GLU A 368 5.16 -21.09 1.04
N THR A 369 5.60 -20.33 0.01
CA THR A 369 5.50 -18.88 -0.03
C THR A 369 4.03 -18.41 -0.09
N LEU A 370 3.23 -19.06 -0.94
CA LEU A 370 1.81 -18.77 -1.08
C LEU A 370 1.04 -19.03 0.23
N ASN A 371 1.38 -20.08 0.98
CA ASN A 371 0.76 -20.35 2.27
C ASN A 371 1.22 -19.38 3.34
N PHE A 372 2.51 -19.04 3.35
CA PHE A 372 3.07 -18.08 4.32
C PHE A 372 2.46 -16.70 4.18
N VAL A 373 2.25 -16.20 2.95
CA VAL A 373 1.74 -14.85 2.74
C VAL A 373 0.27 -14.66 3.12
N LYS A 374 -0.54 -15.71 3.16
CA LYS A 374 -1.99 -15.64 3.47
C LYS A 374 -2.29 -14.93 4.80
N GLN A 375 -1.40 -15.07 5.79
CA GLN A 375 -1.55 -14.39 7.09
C GLN A 375 -1.47 -12.85 6.99
N PHE A 376 -0.94 -12.33 5.88
CA PHE A 376 -0.79 -10.89 5.62
C PHE A 376 -1.84 -10.35 4.64
N SER A 377 -3.00 -11.00 4.48
CA SER A 377 -4.08 -10.41 3.70
C SER A 377 -4.58 -9.11 4.34
N TRP A 378 -5.10 -8.19 3.52
CA TRP A 378 -5.70 -6.95 4.04
C TRP A 378 -6.88 -7.25 4.95
N GLU A 379 -7.64 -8.31 4.67
CA GLU A 379 -8.75 -8.78 5.50
C GLU A 379 -8.27 -9.23 6.88
N ASN A 380 -7.26 -10.09 6.96
CA ASN A 380 -6.66 -10.51 8.24
C ASN A 380 -6.11 -9.31 9.02
N ARG A 381 -5.52 -8.33 8.32
CA ARG A 381 -5.05 -7.10 8.96
C ARG A 381 -6.20 -6.31 9.59
N ILE A 382 -7.32 -6.14 8.89
CA ILE A 382 -8.49 -5.44 9.43
C ILE A 382 -9.11 -6.21 10.60
N GLU A 383 -9.29 -7.53 10.50
CA GLU A 383 -9.74 -8.36 11.63
C GLU A 383 -8.85 -8.20 12.86
N ARG A 384 -7.53 -8.20 12.65
CA ARG A 384 -6.57 -8.02 13.72
C ARG A 384 -6.63 -6.62 14.35
N ILE A 385 -6.82 -5.58 13.55
CA ILE A 385 -7.04 -4.21 14.07
C ILE A 385 -8.32 -4.17 14.91
N LEU A 386 -9.40 -4.74 14.40
CA LEU A 386 -10.70 -4.72 15.04
C LEU A 386 -10.76 -5.57 16.32
N SER A 387 -9.87 -6.57 16.49
CA SER A 387 -9.76 -7.31 17.76
C SER A 387 -9.25 -6.46 18.94
N TYR A 388 -8.71 -5.27 18.67
CA TYR A 388 -8.32 -4.27 19.67
C TYR A 388 -9.39 -3.18 19.88
N VAL A 389 -10.48 -3.23 19.14
CA VAL A 389 -11.59 -2.28 19.25
C VAL A 389 -12.64 -2.86 20.17
N ASP A 390 -13.24 -2.03 21.02
CA ASP A 390 -14.32 -2.44 21.92
C ASP A 390 -15.45 -3.13 21.14
N GLU A 391 -15.80 -4.35 21.54
CA GLU A 391 -16.81 -5.19 20.85
C GLU A 391 -18.16 -4.49 20.72
N SER A 392 -18.57 -3.68 21.70
CA SER A 392 -19.81 -2.91 21.64
C SER A 392 -19.83 -1.89 20.49
N LEU A 393 -18.64 -1.47 20.04
CA LEU A 393 -18.45 -0.55 18.92
C LEU A 393 -18.35 -1.27 17.58
N VAL A 394 -17.89 -2.52 17.54
CA VAL A 394 -17.80 -3.37 16.35
C VAL A 394 -19.10 -4.13 16.10
N GLY A 395 -19.72 -4.66 17.15
CA GLY A 395 -20.81 -5.65 17.10
C GLY A 395 -22.15 -5.22 16.50
N CYS A 396 -22.26 -4.04 15.90
CA CYS A 396 -23.45 -3.60 15.14
C CYS A 396 -23.21 -3.54 13.64
N VAL A 397 -22.19 -4.21 13.13
CA VAL A 397 -21.99 -4.40 11.69
C VAL A 397 -22.42 -5.83 11.39
N SER A 398 -23.70 -6.04 11.20
CA SER A 398 -24.21 -7.35 10.73
C SER A 398 -23.53 -7.69 9.41
N PRO A 399 -22.98 -8.92 9.26
CA PRO A 399 -22.63 -9.40 7.93
C PRO A 399 -23.88 -9.23 7.06
N GLN A 400 -23.76 -8.60 5.92
CA GLN A 400 -24.84 -8.60 4.94
C GLN A 400 -25.12 -10.07 4.64
N ALA A 401 -26.35 -10.52 4.95
CA ALA A 401 -26.82 -11.81 4.45
C ALA A 401 -26.52 -11.84 2.95
N THR A 402 -25.82 -12.87 2.54
CA THR A 402 -25.64 -13.18 1.11
C THR A 402 -27.03 -13.37 0.54
N ASP A 403 -27.56 -12.36 -0.12
CA ASP A 403 -28.68 -12.54 -1.02
C ASP A 403 -28.18 -13.47 -2.14
N ASN A 404 -28.72 -14.72 -2.09
CA ASN A 404 -28.55 -15.74 -3.12
C ASN A 404 -29.15 -15.30 -4.45
#